data_698c33d5ae94e287a824489f59d09ab7
#
_entry.id   698c33d5ae94e287a824489f59d09ab7
#
_cell.length_a   1.000
_cell.length_b   1.000
_cell.length_c   1.000
_cell.angle_alpha   90.00
_cell.angle_beta   90.00
_cell.angle_gamma   90.00
#
_symmetry.space_group_name_H-M   'P 1'
#
loop_
_entity.id
_entity.type
_entity.pdbx_description
1 polymer ?
#
loop_
_entity_poly.entity_id
_entity_poly.type
_entity_poly.pdbx_seq_one_letter_code
_entity_poly.pdbx_strand_id
1 'polypeptide(L)'
;MQRQRVIIRTIGVAAAVALAATACGPQKTESAGSSSAAPSSPTAGATPEASPSTDNKPGEPSASASASASASASASPSPSVKQIMANGDESEQVRELQARLKQLKLMTVAPTGFYGSKTTAAVKSFQSKNGLDATGGVDEKTWKKIQSSSKKPTADELRPPTVNEVAAPDPRCMTGRVMCISKESRTLAWMIDGKVISTMDVRFGSENTPTREGVFNVGWKAKDWTSTIYHTPMPYAMFFSGGQAVHYSADFAARGYNGASHGCVNVRDKGKLSKLFNDVQVGDKVVVYW
;
A
#
# COMPACT_ATOMS: atom_id res chain seq x y z
N MET A 1 41.44 39.53 -8.23
CA MET A 1 42.32 38.98 -7.18
C MET A 1 41.90 39.59 -5.85
N GLN A 2 41.15 38.87 -5.03
CA GLN A 2 41.00 39.20 -3.60
C GLN A 2 40.60 37.89 -2.89
N ARG A 3 41.51 37.37 -2.08
CA ARG A 3 41.32 36.19 -1.23
C ARG A 3 40.69 36.66 0.06
N GLN A 4 39.49 36.18 0.41
CA GLN A 4 38.94 36.34 1.77
C GLN A 4 39.31 35.09 2.58
N ARG A 5 39.98 35.36 3.70
CA ARG A 5 40.38 34.39 4.71
C ARG A 5 39.21 34.20 5.70
N VAL A 6 38.78 32.96 5.86
CA VAL A 6 37.82 32.55 6.88
C VAL A 6 38.58 32.29 8.19
N ILE A 7 38.20 32.99 9.24
CA ILE A 7 38.72 32.82 10.59
C ILE A 7 37.81 31.82 11.32
N ILE A 8 38.42 30.70 11.73
CA ILE A 8 37.77 29.71 12.59
C ILE A 8 38.02 30.15 14.05
N ARG A 9 36.94 30.42 14.78
CA ARG A 9 36.97 30.60 16.24
C ARG A 9 36.50 29.32 16.92
N THR A 10 37.42 28.64 17.56
CA THR A 10 37.16 27.55 18.50
C THR A 10 36.77 28.11 19.85
N ILE A 11 35.60 27.77 20.34
CA ILE A 11 35.21 28.02 21.73
C ILE A 11 35.13 26.64 22.42
N GLY A 12 36.07 26.45 23.35
CA GLY A 12 36.05 25.31 24.24
C GLY A 12 35.20 25.66 25.49
N VAL A 13 34.36 24.73 25.88
CA VAL A 13 33.70 24.78 27.21
C VAL A 13 33.95 23.44 27.89
N ALA A 14 34.59 23.53 29.04
CA ALA A 14 34.87 22.43 29.96
C ALA A 14 33.62 22.11 30.78
N ALA A 15 33.33 20.84 30.95
CA ALA A 15 32.24 20.37 31.78
C ALA A 15 32.77 19.72 33.07
N ALA A 16 32.18 20.10 34.15
CA ALA A 16 32.41 19.51 35.45
C ALA A 16 31.50 18.31 35.71
N VAL A 17 32.11 17.26 36.24
CA VAL A 17 31.48 16.03 36.69
C VAL A 17 31.00 16.21 38.13
N ALA A 18 29.77 15.85 38.45
CA ALA A 18 29.29 15.63 39.80
C ALA A 18 28.67 14.22 39.90
N LEU A 19 29.36 13.36 40.65
CA LEU A 19 28.87 12.07 41.09
C LEU A 19 28.03 12.28 42.37
N ALA A 20 26.85 11.71 42.45
CA ALA A 20 26.14 11.42 43.67
C ALA A 20 25.57 10.01 43.62
N ALA A 21 26.16 9.16 44.46
CA ALA A 21 25.67 7.83 44.76
C ALA A 21 24.80 7.88 46.01
N THR A 22 23.61 7.29 45.99
CA THR A 22 22.91 6.85 47.19
C THR A 22 22.26 5.51 46.96
N ALA A 23 22.65 4.59 47.81
CA ALA A 23 22.22 3.22 47.91
C ALA A 23 21.00 3.07 48.84
N CYS A 24 20.47 1.85 48.91
CA CYS A 24 19.48 1.24 49.80
C CYS A 24 18.08 1.15 49.19
N GLY A 25 17.45 0.03 49.16
CA GLY A 25 17.62 -1.35 49.65
C GLY A 25 16.28 -2.07 49.46
N PRO A 26 16.16 -3.36 49.58
CA PRO A 26 15.01 -4.16 49.10
C PRO A 26 13.92 -4.28 50.16
N GLN A 27 12.65 -4.23 49.74
CA GLN A 27 11.55 -4.68 50.60
C GLN A 27 10.71 -5.73 49.89
N LYS A 28 10.85 -6.95 50.37
CA LYS A 28 9.90 -8.06 50.21
C LYS A 28 8.68 -7.76 51.09
N THR A 29 7.50 -8.00 50.59
CA THR A 29 6.39 -8.47 51.40
C THR A 29 5.57 -9.50 50.57
N GLU A 30 5.57 -10.72 51.08
CA GLU A 30 4.64 -11.78 50.75
C GLU A 30 3.29 -11.50 51.42
N SER A 31 2.22 -11.93 50.82
CA SER A 31 1.13 -12.72 51.44
C SER A 31 -0.03 -12.80 50.44
N ALA A 32 -0.27 -13.96 49.90
CA ALA A 32 -1.12 -15.07 50.36
C ALA A 32 -2.64 -14.77 50.23
N GLY A 33 -3.29 -15.64 49.52
CA GLY A 33 -4.64 -16.10 49.85
C GLY A 33 -5.66 -15.98 48.74
N SER A 34 -5.86 -17.02 48.09
CA SER A 34 -6.99 -17.97 48.19
C SER A 34 -8.20 -17.77 47.27
N SER A 35 -8.40 -18.78 46.49
CA SER A 35 -9.62 -19.56 46.25
C SER A 35 -10.76 -19.00 45.38
N SER A 36 -10.95 -19.77 44.34
CA SER A 36 -12.19 -20.50 43.98
C SER A 36 -13.43 -19.71 43.58
N ALA A 37 -13.86 -19.88 42.37
CA ALA A 37 -15.07 -20.63 42.02
C ALA A 37 -15.51 -20.30 40.59
N ALA A 38 -15.53 -21.27 39.74
CA ALA A 38 -16.49 -21.32 38.66
C ALA A 38 -17.87 -21.66 39.24
N PRO A 39 -18.98 -21.23 38.64
CA PRO A 39 -19.86 -22.27 38.16
C PRO A 39 -20.50 -22.03 36.79
N SER A 40 -20.51 -23.12 36.04
CA SER A 40 -21.70 -23.77 35.44
C SER A 40 -22.57 -22.98 34.45
N SER A 41 -22.54 -23.53 33.25
CA SER A 41 -23.65 -23.43 32.26
C SER A 41 -24.99 -23.88 32.84
N PRO A 42 -26.09 -23.44 32.23
CA PRO A 42 -27.09 -24.44 31.87
C PRO A 42 -27.43 -24.50 30.38
N THR A 43 -27.66 -25.71 30.01
CA THR A 43 -28.15 -26.34 28.80
C THR A 43 -29.64 -26.13 28.59
N ALA A 44 -30.06 -26.37 27.34
CA ALA A 44 -31.38 -26.75 26.79
C ALA A 44 -32.37 -25.60 26.55
N GLY A 45 -33.07 -25.55 25.48
CA GLY A 45 -33.48 -26.52 24.48
C GLY A 45 -34.65 -25.96 23.72
N ALA A 46 -34.91 -26.53 22.57
CA ALA A 46 -36.18 -26.62 21.84
C ALA A 46 -36.28 -25.88 20.52
N THR A 47 -36.09 -26.66 19.47
CA THR A 47 -36.90 -26.62 18.24
C THR A 47 -38.31 -27.14 18.55
N PRO A 48 -39.39 -26.74 17.84
CA PRO A 48 -39.70 -27.36 16.57
C PRO A 48 -40.40 -26.46 15.50
N GLU A 49 -40.22 -26.89 14.26
CA GLU A 49 -41.25 -27.39 13.32
C GLU A 49 -42.22 -26.39 12.68
N ALA A 50 -42.28 -26.31 11.43
CA ALA A 50 -42.99 -26.93 10.32
C ALA A 50 -43.42 -25.91 9.25
N SER A 51 -43.12 -26.24 8.02
CA SER A 51 -43.80 -25.76 6.80
C SER A 51 -45.30 -26.09 6.81
N PRO A 52 -46.15 -25.45 5.97
CA PRO A 52 -46.30 -26.05 4.65
C PRO A 52 -46.54 -25.12 3.45
N SER A 53 -46.29 -25.70 2.30
CA SER A 53 -46.63 -25.36 0.93
C SER A 53 -48.06 -24.85 0.69
N THR A 54 -48.19 -23.97 -0.32
CA THR A 54 -49.29 -24.14 -1.28
C THR A 54 -48.92 -23.57 -2.65
N ASP A 55 -49.08 -24.42 -3.64
CA ASP A 55 -49.12 -24.20 -5.07
C ASP A 55 -50.08 -23.08 -5.49
N ASN A 56 -49.70 -22.41 -6.61
CA ASN A 56 -50.58 -22.23 -7.73
C ASN A 56 -49.89 -21.68 -8.98
N LYS A 57 -49.87 -22.46 -10.02
CA LYS A 57 -49.72 -22.14 -11.44
C LYS A 57 -51.12 -22.28 -12.05
N PRO A 58 -51.51 -21.74 -13.23
CA PRO A 58 -50.77 -21.15 -14.37
C PRO A 58 -51.48 -19.93 -15.01
N GLY A 59 -50.84 -19.33 -16.00
CA GLY A 59 -51.45 -18.39 -16.94
C GLY A 59 -50.51 -17.75 -17.94
N GLU A 60 -50.29 -18.42 -19.08
CA GLU A 60 -49.88 -17.87 -20.37
C GLU A 60 -51.12 -17.76 -21.27
N PRO A 61 -51.20 -17.00 -22.39
CA PRO A 61 -50.15 -16.45 -23.26
C PRO A 61 -50.42 -15.00 -23.76
N SER A 62 -49.50 -14.33 -24.39
CA SER A 62 -49.69 -13.81 -25.73
C SER A 62 -48.50 -13.04 -26.29
N ALA A 63 -48.19 -13.37 -27.50
CA ALA A 63 -47.14 -12.89 -28.36
C ALA A 63 -47.26 -11.40 -28.72
N SER A 64 -46.16 -10.73 -28.92
CA SER A 64 -45.97 -9.94 -30.13
C SER A 64 -44.49 -9.74 -30.44
N ALA A 65 -44.12 -10.14 -31.62
CA ALA A 65 -42.82 -9.98 -32.22
C ALA A 65 -42.52 -8.52 -32.55
N SER A 66 -41.30 -8.10 -32.36
CA SER A 66 -40.67 -7.13 -33.27
C SER A 66 -39.17 -7.40 -33.32
N ALA A 67 -38.76 -8.01 -34.37
CA ALA A 67 -37.38 -8.21 -34.74
C ALA A 67 -36.79 -6.86 -35.14
N SER A 68 -35.71 -6.45 -34.43
CA SER A 68 -34.78 -5.47 -34.99
C SER A 68 -33.40 -6.12 -34.95
N ALA A 69 -33.05 -6.73 -36.05
CA ALA A 69 -31.73 -7.25 -36.28
C ALA A 69 -30.75 -6.08 -36.42
N SER A 70 -30.03 -5.79 -35.35
CA SER A 70 -28.85 -4.94 -35.42
C SER A 70 -27.67 -5.88 -35.73
N ALA A 71 -27.24 -5.81 -36.97
CA ALA A 71 -26.06 -6.54 -37.43
C ALA A 71 -24.84 -6.10 -36.63
N SER A 72 -24.44 -6.97 -35.67
CA SER A 72 -23.15 -6.87 -35.03
C SER A 72 -22.11 -7.24 -36.12
N ALA A 73 -21.45 -6.21 -36.63
CA ALA A 73 -20.30 -6.42 -37.52
C ALA A 73 -19.23 -7.17 -36.68
N SER A 74 -19.09 -8.46 -36.98
CA SER A 74 -18.01 -9.31 -36.52
C SER A 74 -16.71 -8.70 -37.06
N ALA A 75 -16.01 -7.96 -36.17
CA ALA A 75 -14.66 -7.50 -36.45
C ALA A 75 -13.78 -8.75 -36.60
N SER A 76 -13.32 -9.00 -37.81
CA SER A 76 -12.30 -10.00 -38.13
C SER A 76 -11.13 -9.86 -37.18
N PRO A 77 -10.59 -10.94 -36.57
CA PRO A 77 -9.44 -10.81 -35.69
C PRO A 77 -8.24 -10.31 -36.49
N SER A 78 -7.90 -9.05 -36.30
CA SER A 78 -6.63 -8.50 -36.74
C SER A 78 -5.51 -9.36 -36.13
N PRO A 79 -4.41 -9.64 -36.81
CA PRO A 79 -3.34 -10.48 -36.28
C PRO A 79 -2.92 -9.93 -34.93
N SER A 80 -3.00 -10.77 -33.90
CA SER A 80 -2.67 -10.35 -32.52
C SER A 80 -1.18 -10.00 -32.45
N VAL A 81 -0.87 -8.72 -32.54
CA VAL A 81 0.50 -8.23 -32.37
C VAL A 81 0.94 -8.61 -30.97
N LYS A 82 2.07 -9.34 -30.86
CA LYS A 82 2.60 -9.78 -29.57
C LYS A 82 2.85 -8.58 -28.66
N GLN A 83 2.07 -8.48 -27.62
CA GLN A 83 2.30 -7.47 -26.59
C GLN A 83 3.46 -7.88 -25.69
N ILE A 84 4.33 -6.92 -25.37
CA ILE A 84 5.47 -7.10 -24.47
C ILE A 84 5.16 -6.59 -23.06
N MET A 85 4.13 -5.74 -22.91
CA MET A 85 3.56 -5.30 -21.64
C MET A 85 2.06 -5.08 -21.79
N ALA A 86 1.26 -5.56 -20.84
CA ALA A 86 -0.20 -5.48 -20.86
C ALA A 86 -0.79 -5.28 -19.45
N ASN A 87 -2.08 -5.02 -19.39
CA ASN A 87 -2.80 -4.88 -18.11
C ASN A 87 -2.63 -6.16 -17.26
N GLY A 88 -2.27 -5.95 -15.99
CA GLY A 88 -1.99 -7.01 -15.03
C GLY A 88 -0.50 -7.30 -14.84
N ASP A 89 0.36 -6.92 -15.79
CA ASP A 89 1.80 -7.13 -15.67
C ASP A 89 2.42 -6.31 -14.53
N GLU A 90 3.44 -6.88 -13.91
CA GLU A 90 4.21 -6.20 -12.87
C GLU A 90 5.71 -6.42 -13.10
N SER A 91 6.44 -5.33 -13.42
CA SER A 91 7.87 -5.39 -13.69
C SER A 91 8.55 -4.01 -13.62
N GLU A 92 9.89 -4.00 -13.59
CA GLU A 92 10.66 -2.75 -13.74
C GLU A 92 10.49 -2.13 -15.15
N GLN A 93 10.23 -2.95 -16.17
CA GLN A 93 9.94 -2.45 -17.51
C GLN A 93 8.61 -1.69 -17.56
N VAL A 94 7.59 -2.17 -16.84
CA VAL A 94 6.32 -1.43 -16.64
C VAL A 94 6.57 -0.13 -15.87
N ARG A 95 7.45 -0.14 -14.88
CA ARG A 95 7.83 1.07 -14.15
C ARG A 95 8.52 2.09 -15.06
N GLU A 96 9.41 1.64 -15.93
CA GLU A 96 10.05 2.49 -16.94
C GLU A 96 9.02 3.06 -17.91
N LEU A 97 8.10 2.25 -18.41
CA LEU A 97 6.99 2.70 -19.24
C LEU A 97 6.20 3.84 -18.57
N GLN A 98 5.82 3.66 -17.31
CA GLN A 98 5.06 4.65 -16.55
C GLN A 98 5.84 5.97 -16.36
N ALA A 99 7.13 5.89 -16.06
CA ALA A 99 7.98 7.06 -15.95
C ALA A 99 8.06 7.84 -17.28
N ARG A 100 8.21 7.14 -18.41
CA ARG A 100 8.23 7.73 -19.75
C ARG A 100 6.88 8.36 -20.12
N LEU A 101 5.76 7.71 -19.81
CA LEU A 101 4.42 8.25 -20.01
C LEU A 101 4.19 9.51 -19.14
N LYS A 102 4.79 9.57 -17.97
CA LYS A 102 4.77 10.76 -17.12
C LYS A 102 5.58 11.92 -17.72
N GLN A 103 6.77 11.66 -18.27
CA GLN A 103 7.54 12.66 -19.02
C GLN A 103 6.73 13.23 -20.19
N LEU A 104 5.94 12.39 -20.87
CA LEU A 104 5.06 12.75 -21.97
C LEU A 104 3.73 13.42 -21.52
N LYS A 105 3.56 13.65 -20.22
CA LYS A 105 2.33 14.24 -19.60
C LYS A 105 1.05 13.44 -19.88
N LEU A 106 1.18 12.15 -20.12
CA LEU A 106 0.07 11.21 -20.31
C LEU A 106 -0.30 10.47 -19.01
N MET A 107 0.51 10.63 -17.97
CA MET A 107 0.30 10.01 -16.68
C MET A 107 0.69 10.99 -15.57
N THR A 108 -0.15 11.12 -14.53
CA THR A 108 0.09 12.04 -13.40
C THR A 108 0.57 11.32 -12.14
N VAL A 109 0.22 10.03 -12.01
CA VAL A 109 0.59 9.22 -10.85
C VAL A 109 2.06 8.77 -10.91
N ALA A 110 2.63 8.47 -9.75
CA ALA A 110 3.98 7.94 -9.67
C ALA A 110 4.08 6.55 -10.32
N PRO A 111 5.22 6.21 -10.95
CA PRO A 111 5.48 4.88 -11.45
C PRO A 111 5.44 3.83 -10.35
N THR A 112 4.62 2.80 -10.50
CA THR A 112 4.41 1.75 -9.49
C THR A 112 5.03 0.42 -9.89
N GLY A 113 5.25 0.22 -11.20
CA GLY A 113 5.66 -1.07 -11.77
C GLY A 113 4.48 -2.01 -12.05
N PHE A 114 3.26 -1.66 -11.65
CA PHE A 114 2.05 -2.43 -11.94
C PHE A 114 1.27 -1.79 -13.09
N TYR A 115 0.98 -2.57 -14.12
CA TYR A 115 0.22 -2.14 -15.31
C TYR A 115 -1.28 -2.19 -15.02
N GLY A 116 -1.82 -1.13 -14.46
CA GLY A 116 -3.25 -1.00 -14.15
C GLY A 116 -4.03 -0.19 -15.18
N SER A 117 -5.29 0.10 -14.89
CA SER A 117 -6.20 0.85 -15.75
C SER A 117 -5.68 2.23 -16.13
N LYS A 118 -4.97 2.93 -15.23
CA LYS A 118 -4.35 4.24 -15.52
C LYS A 118 -3.23 4.13 -16.56
N THR A 119 -2.41 3.07 -16.47
CA THR A 119 -1.36 2.80 -17.45
C THR A 119 -1.98 2.44 -18.80
N THR A 120 -3.01 1.58 -18.81
CA THR A 120 -3.78 1.24 -20.02
C THR A 120 -4.34 2.47 -20.72
N ALA A 121 -4.98 3.38 -19.97
CA ALA A 121 -5.53 4.62 -20.51
C ALA A 121 -4.45 5.55 -21.09
N ALA A 122 -3.32 5.68 -20.40
CA ALA A 122 -2.19 6.49 -20.85
C ALA A 122 -1.56 5.94 -22.14
N VAL A 123 -1.41 4.60 -22.23
CA VAL A 123 -0.91 3.93 -23.44
C VAL A 123 -1.87 4.11 -24.60
N LYS A 124 -3.20 3.92 -24.42
CA LYS A 124 -4.19 4.20 -25.44
C LYS A 124 -4.10 5.64 -25.94
N SER A 125 -3.99 6.62 -25.03
CA SER A 125 -3.81 8.01 -25.41
C SER A 125 -2.54 8.24 -26.21
N PHE A 126 -1.44 7.60 -25.85
CA PHE A 126 -0.18 7.68 -26.60
C PHE A 126 -0.33 7.11 -28.00
N GLN A 127 -0.89 5.90 -28.09
CA GLN A 127 -1.11 5.22 -29.36
C GLN A 127 -1.97 6.05 -30.31
N SER A 128 -3.12 6.54 -29.85
CA SER A 128 -4.00 7.41 -30.65
C SER A 128 -3.30 8.66 -31.16
N LYS A 129 -2.54 9.36 -30.27
CA LYS A 129 -1.80 10.58 -30.64
C LYS A 129 -0.68 10.34 -31.66
N ASN A 130 -0.21 9.10 -31.78
CA ASN A 130 0.91 8.74 -32.66
C ASN A 130 0.48 7.89 -33.86
N GLY A 131 -0.83 7.76 -34.14
CA GLY A 131 -1.35 6.97 -35.27
C GLY A 131 -1.08 5.47 -35.14
N LEU A 132 -1.05 4.96 -33.90
CA LEU A 132 -0.92 3.55 -33.57
C LEU A 132 -2.30 3.00 -33.16
N ASP A 133 -2.49 1.70 -33.30
CA ASP A 133 -3.70 1.02 -32.83
C ASP A 133 -3.85 1.18 -31.30
N ALA A 134 -4.94 1.80 -30.86
CA ALA A 134 -5.18 2.16 -29.45
C ALA A 134 -5.60 0.93 -28.62
N THR A 135 -4.80 -0.11 -28.61
CA THR A 135 -5.07 -1.36 -27.88
C THR A 135 -4.97 -1.22 -26.37
N GLY A 136 -4.12 -0.30 -25.92
CA GLY A 136 -3.81 -0.10 -24.51
C GLY A 136 -2.80 -1.10 -23.95
N GLY A 137 -2.34 -2.06 -24.73
CA GLY A 137 -1.15 -2.86 -24.47
C GLY A 137 0.05 -2.33 -25.27
N VAL A 138 1.25 -2.62 -24.85
CA VAL A 138 2.47 -2.18 -25.49
C VAL A 138 3.07 -3.32 -26.30
N ASP A 139 3.15 -3.14 -27.61
CA ASP A 139 3.92 -3.96 -28.54
C ASP A 139 5.30 -3.33 -28.77
N GLU A 140 6.13 -3.99 -29.56
CA GLU A 140 7.47 -3.50 -29.85
C GLU A 140 7.49 -2.16 -30.58
N LYS A 141 6.52 -1.94 -31.50
CA LYS A 141 6.37 -0.69 -32.25
C LYS A 141 5.99 0.46 -31.32
N THR A 142 5.02 0.25 -30.44
CA THR A 142 4.61 1.22 -29.42
C THR A 142 5.78 1.53 -28.46
N TRP A 143 6.51 0.51 -28.03
CA TRP A 143 7.63 0.68 -27.13
C TRP A 143 8.75 1.53 -27.74
N LYS A 144 9.19 1.20 -28.96
CA LYS A 144 10.20 2.00 -29.69
C LYS A 144 9.74 3.44 -29.87
N LYS A 145 8.46 3.67 -30.17
CA LYS A 145 7.92 5.03 -30.33
C LYS A 145 7.92 5.80 -29.00
N ILE A 146 7.57 5.17 -27.87
CA ILE A 146 7.64 5.76 -26.53
C ILE A 146 9.10 6.12 -26.20
N GLN A 147 10.04 5.20 -26.45
CA GLN A 147 11.46 5.43 -26.20
C GLN A 147 12.03 6.60 -27.00
N SER A 148 11.67 6.72 -28.27
CA SER A 148 12.12 7.81 -29.14
C SER A 148 11.47 9.16 -28.81
N SER A 149 10.30 9.16 -28.15
CA SER A 149 9.55 10.35 -27.75
C SER A 149 9.85 10.83 -26.33
N SER A 150 10.68 10.11 -25.59
CA SER A 150 11.00 10.38 -24.18
C SER A 150 12.48 10.11 -23.89
N LYS A 151 12.97 10.58 -22.76
CA LYS A 151 14.34 10.31 -22.31
C LYS A 151 14.36 9.04 -21.45
N LYS A 152 15.53 8.39 -21.33
CA LYS A 152 15.71 7.32 -20.35
C LYS A 152 15.45 7.89 -18.94
N PRO A 153 14.52 7.31 -18.18
CA PRO A 153 14.19 7.82 -16.85
C PRO A 153 15.36 7.71 -15.87
N THR A 154 15.49 8.71 -15.02
CA THR A 154 16.44 8.71 -13.90
C THR A 154 15.93 7.79 -12.77
N ALA A 155 16.75 7.50 -11.77
CA ALA A 155 16.35 6.74 -10.59
C ALA A 155 15.19 7.41 -9.84
N ASP A 156 15.21 8.75 -9.75
CA ASP A 156 14.15 9.52 -9.08
C ASP A 156 12.85 9.56 -9.90
N GLU A 157 12.94 9.54 -11.22
CA GLU A 157 11.74 9.43 -12.07
C GLU A 157 11.11 8.04 -12.02
N LEU A 158 11.93 6.98 -11.91
CA LEU A 158 11.46 5.60 -11.72
C LEU A 158 10.85 5.39 -10.34
N ARG A 159 11.45 5.98 -9.32
CA ARG A 159 11.04 5.90 -7.90
C ARG A 159 11.08 7.28 -7.27
N PRO A 160 10.14 8.16 -7.67
CA PRO A 160 10.10 9.49 -7.10
C PRO A 160 9.94 9.40 -5.58
N PRO A 161 10.43 10.38 -4.84
CA PRO A 161 10.15 10.51 -3.43
C PRO A 161 8.63 10.50 -3.21
N THR A 162 8.21 10.30 -1.99
CA THR A 162 6.79 10.29 -1.59
C THR A 162 6.04 11.44 -2.27
N VAL A 163 4.91 11.14 -2.89
CA VAL A 163 4.09 12.16 -3.58
C VAL A 163 3.41 13.08 -2.57
N ASN A 164 3.06 12.53 -1.38
CA ASN A 164 2.53 13.31 -0.28
C ASN A 164 3.66 13.94 0.52
N GLU A 165 3.44 15.15 0.98
CA GLU A 165 4.34 15.79 1.93
C GLU A 165 4.34 15.00 3.26
N VAL A 166 5.53 14.72 3.76
CA VAL A 166 5.68 13.96 5.01
C VAL A 166 5.36 14.88 6.19
N ALA A 167 4.39 14.50 7.01
CA ALA A 167 4.09 15.22 8.24
C ALA A 167 5.26 15.20 9.22
N ALA A 168 5.30 16.17 10.13
CA ALA A 168 6.21 16.12 11.25
C ALA A 168 6.03 14.81 12.02
N PRO A 169 7.11 14.10 12.36
CA PRO A 169 7.00 12.84 13.07
C PRO A 169 6.35 13.03 14.45
N ASP A 170 5.49 12.10 14.83
CA ASP A 170 4.96 12.03 16.19
C ASP A 170 6.12 11.83 17.18
N PRO A 171 6.11 12.45 18.38
CA PRO A 171 7.16 12.27 19.39
C PRO A 171 7.47 10.80 19.71
N ARG A 172 6.48 9.90 19.62
CA ARG A 172 6.65 8.46 19.84
C ARG A 172 7.52 7.79 18.76
N CYS A 173 7.73 8.45 17.62
CA CYS A 173 8.59 7.99 16.54
C CYS A 173 10.06 8.36 16.70
N MET A 174 10.42 9.20 17.67
CA MET A 174 11.76 9.80 17.77
C MET A 174 12.83 8.88 18.36
N THR A 175 12.46 7.71 18.88
CA THR A 175 13.40 6.77 19.51
C THR A 175 13.22 5.36 18.98
N GLY A 176 14.35 4.65 18.78
CA GLY A 176 14.39 3.27 18.31
C GLY A 176 14.08 3.15 16.82
N ARG A 177 13.76 1.93 16.40
CA ARG A 177 13.40 1.57 15.03
C ARG A 177 11.89 1.61 14.90
N VAL A 178 11.35 2.41 13.97
CA VAL A 178 9.92 2.67 13.94
C VAL A 178 9.38 2.91 12.53
N MET A 179 8.25 2.29 12.22
CA MET A 179 7.37 2.70 11.13
C MET A 179 6.44 3.79 11.65
N CYS A 180 6.74 5.04 11.32
CA CYS A 180 5.99 6.23 11.71
C CYS A 180 4.95 6.55 10.65
N ILE A 181 3.66 6.38 10.95
CA ILE A 181 2.57 6.35 9.97
C ILE A 181 1.57 7.44 10.28
N SER A 182 1.60 8.52 9.50
CA SER A 182 0.64 9.62 9.58
C SER A 182 -0.58 9.36 8.71
N LYS A 183 -1.77 9.39 9.31
CA LYS A 183 -3.04 9.31 8.58
C LYS A 183 -3.39 10.63 7.90
N GLU A 184 -2.99 11.74 8.49
CA GLU A 184 -3.21 13.08 7.94
C GLU A 184 -2.47 13.24 6.61
N SER A 185 -1.15 13.05 6.61
CA SER A 185 -0.34 13.17 5.40
C SER A 185 -0.41 11.96 4.46
N ARG A 186 -0.98 10.84 4.93
CA ARG A 186 -1.02 9.56 4.21
C ARG A 186 0.37 9.06 3.84
N THR A 187 1.30 9.16 4.79
CA THR A 187 2.69 8.74 4.61
C THR A 187 3.13 7.79 5.69
N LEU A 188 4.05 6.90 5.32
CA LEU A 188 4.84 6.08 6.22
C LEU A 188 6.30 6.55 6.12
N ALA A 189 6.91 6.92 7.24
CA ALA A 189 8.33 7.15 7.37
C ALA A 189 8.96 5.99 8.14
N TRP A 190 9.95 5.32 7.57
CA TRP A 190 10.83 4.42 8.29
C TRP A 190 11.91 5.22 8.97
N MET A 191 12.01 5.12 10.28
CA MET A 191 12.88 5.94 11.10
C MET A 191 13.73 5.09 12.05
N ILE A 192 14.93 5.57 12.31
CA ILE A 192 15.85 5.01 13.32
C ILE A 192 16.35 6.19 14.17
N ASP A 193 16.06 6.17 15.48
CA ASP A 193 16.45 7.19 16.44
C ASP A 193 16.19 8.62 15.95
N GLY A 194 14.95 8.86 15.49
CA GLY A 194 14.49 10.16 14.99
C GLY A 194 14.95 10.52 13.59
N LYS A 195 15.83 9.71 12.96
CA LYS A 195 16.30 9.96 11.59
C LYS A 195 15.42 9.22 10.58
N VAL A 196 14.88 9.95 9.61
CA VAL A 196 14.13 9.38 8.48
C VAL A 196 15.08 8.67 7.53
N ILE A 197 14.86 7.38 7.30
CA ILE A 197 15.63 6.53 6.39
C ILE A 197 14.94 6.42 5.03
N SER A 198 13.62 6.22 5.03
CA SER A 198 12.82 6.19 3.80
C SER A 198 11.40 6.62 4.06
N THR A 199 10.72 7.08 3.01
CA THR A 199 9.31 7.49 3.07
C THR A 199 8.53 6.90 1.90
N MET A 200 7.24 6.65 2.12
CA MET A 200 6.35 6.13 1.09
C MET A 200 4.90 6.55 1.36
N ASP A 201 4.14 6.70 0.26
CA ASP A 201 2.71 6.94 0.34
C ASP A 201 1.97 5.71 0.84
N VAL A 202 0.96 5.94 1.68
CA VAL A 202 0.11 4.87 2.21
C VAL A 202 -1.37 5.20 2.05
N ARG A 203 -2.20 4.15 2.04
CA ARG A 203 -3.65 4.22 2.05
C ARG A 203 -4.19 3.36 3.18
N PHE A 204 -5.24 3.82 3.83
CA PHE A 204 -5.81 3.23 5.04
C PHE A 204 -7.13 2.53 4.80
N GLY A 205 -7.66 1.93 5.86
CA GLY A 205 -8.98 1.36 5.90
C GLY A 205 -10.11 2.38 5.72
N SER A 206 -11.28 1.89 5.33
CA SER A 206 -12.51 2.69 5.25
C SER A 206 -13.03 3.04 6.65
N GLU A 207 -14.10 3.84 6.71
CA GLU A 207 -14.79 4.15 7.97
C GLU A 207 -15.34 2.89 8.65
N ASN A 208 -15.76 1.89 7.88
CA ASN A 208 -16.30 0.63 8.41
C ASN A 208 -15.20 -0.32 8.92
N THR A 209 -14.00 -0.20 8.38
CA THR A 209 -12.84 -1.04 8.74
C THR A 209 -11.61 -0.16 8.93
N PRO A 210 -11.58 0.71 9.95
CA PRO A 210 -10.54 1.70 10.11
C PRO A 210 -9.19 1.06 10.45
N THR A 211 -8.12 1.67 9.96
CA THR A 211 -6.77 1.38 10.47
C THR A 211 -6.67 1.89 11.89
N ARG A 212 -6.29 1.01 12.81
CA ARG A 212 -6.16 1.33 14.25
C ARG A 212 -5.02 2.29 14.47
N GLU A 213 -5.24 3.24 15.36
CA GLU A 213 -4.24 4.20 15.82
C GLU A 213 -3.62 3.75 17.13
N GLY A 214 -2.40 4.18 17.39
CA GLY A 214 -1.68 3.85 18.61
C GLY A 214 -0.24 3.47 18.37
N VAL A 215 0.34 2.85 19.40
CA VAL A 215 1.69 2.27 19.36
C VAL A 215 1.56 0.76 19.38
N PHE A 216 2.19 0.14 18.41
CA PHE A 216 2.20 -1.30 18.21
C PHE A 216 3.63 -1.76 17.94
N ASN A 217 3.80 -3.08 17.85
CA ASN A 217 5.03 -3.69 17.38
C ASN A 217 4.73 -4.66 16.24
N VAL A 218 5.69 -4.85 15.35
CA VAL A 218 5.61 -5.89 14.33
C VAL A 218 5.59 -7.25 15.02
N GLY A 219 4.47 -7.94 14.97
CA GLY A 219 4.31 -9.25 15.59
C GLY A 219 4.90 -10.38 14.75
N TRP A 220 4.71 -10.31 13.43
CA TRP A 220 5.24 -11.26 12.47
C TRP A 220 5.24 -10.70 11.05
N LYS A 221 5.93 -11.37 10.13
CA LYS A 221 6.13 -10.95 8.74
C LYS A 221 5.94 -12.12 7.79
N ALA A 222 5.40 -11.83 6.59
CA ALA A 222 5.35 -12.79 5.50
C ALA A 222 5.65 -12.09 4.16
N LYS A 223 6.58 -12.65 3.38
CA LYS A 223 6.92 -12.11 2.06
C LYS A 223 5.76 -12.27 1.09
N ASP A 224 5.16 -13.45 1.11
CA ASP A 224 4.01 -13.80 0.29
C ASP A 224 2.89 -14.29 1.21
N TRP A 225 1.81 -13.53 1.28
CA TRP A 225 0.65 -13.83 2.10
C TRP A 225 -0.64 -13.51 1.34
N THR A 226 -1.66 -14.31 1.55
CA THR A 226 -3.02 -14.03 1.07
C THR A 226 -3.95 -13.96 2.28
N SER A 227 -4.74 -12.89 2.35
CA SER A 227 -5.73 -12.73 3.42
C SER A 227 -6.69 -13.92 3.46
N THR A 228 -6.84 -14.54 4.61
CA THR A 228 -7.78 -15.64 4.81
C THR A 228 -9.24 -15.17 4.85
N ILE A 229 -9.47 -13.89 5.12
CA ILE A 229 -10.81 -13.29 5.22
C ILE A 229 -11.23 -12.69 3.86
N TYR A 230 -10.34 -11.94 3.22
CA TYR A 230 -10.66 -11.18 2.00
C TYR A 230 -10.11 -11.82 0.72
N HIS A 231 -9.37 -12.92 0.84
CA HIS A 231 -8.75 -13.65 -0.28
C HIS A 231 -7.94 -12.76 -1.25
N THR A 232 -7.37 -11.68 -0.70
CA THR A 232 -6.54 -10.72 -1.44
C THR A 232 -5.06 -10.91 -1.13
N PRO A 233 -4.16 -10.85 -2.14
CA PRO A 233 -2.72 -10.92 -1.92
C PRO A 233 -2.22 -9.75 -1.07
N MET A 234 -1.33 -10.03 -0.13
CA MET A 234 -0.68 -9.08 0.77
C MET A 234 0.86 -9.26 0.73
N PRO A 235 1.52 -9.01 -0.41
CA PRO A 235 2.95 -9.17 -0.49
C PRO A 235 3.69 -8.26 0.49
N TYR A 236 4.79 -8.78 1.08
CA TYR A 236 5.60 -8.07 2.07
C TYR A 236 4.81 -7.61 3.30
N ALA A 237 3.91 -8.46 3.78
CA ALA A 237 3.08 -8.15 4.94
C ALA A 237 3.88 -8.12 6.24
N MET A 238 3.73 -7.04 7.00
CA MET A 238 4.27 -6.81 8.34
C MET A 238 3.10 -6.55 9.27
N PHE A 239 2.70 -7.56 10.03
CA PHE A 239 1.50 -7.53 10.88
C PHE A 239 1.80 -6.85 12.21
N PHE A 240 0.94 -5.91 12.62
CA PHE A 240 1.15 -5.11 13.83
C PHE A 240 -0.07 -5.04 14.78
N SER A 241 -1.28 -5.29 14.30
CA SER A 241 -2.47 -5.18 15.15
C SER A 241 -3.63 -6.04 14.65
N GLY A 242 -3.92 -7.17 15.32
CA GLY A 242 -5.12 -7.98 15.10
C GLY A 242 -5.46 -8.26 13.63
N GLY A 243 -4.48 -8.71 12.83
CA GLY A 243 -4.62 -8.96 11.41
C GLY A 243 -4.38 -7.75 10.50
N GLN A 244 -4.23 -6.54 11.04
CA GLN A 244 -3.81 -5.38 10.25
C GLN A 244 -2.30 -5.40 10.02
N ALA A 245 -1.89 -5.10 8.80
CA ALA A 245 -0.50 -5.14 8.37
C ALA A 245 -0.16 -3.95 7.47
N VAL A 246 1.12 -3.59 7.44
CA VAL A 246 1.70 -2.83 6.33
C VAL A 246 2.01 -3.82 5.22
N HIS A 247 1.48 -3.62 4.01
CA HIS A 247 1.73 -4.52 2.89
C HIS A 247 1.59 -3.81 1.53
N TYR A 248 2.13 -4.41 0.47
CA TYR A 248 1.90 -3.93 -0.88
C TYR A 248 0.45 -4.16 -1.32
N SER A 249 -0.12 -3.18 -2.01
CA SER A 249 -1.45 -3.28 -2.60
C SER A 249 -1.40 -2.91 -4.08
N ALA A 250 -1.64 -3.90 -4.95
CA ALA A 250 -1.77 -3.69 -6.39
C ALA A 250 -2.95 -2.76 -6.71
N ASP A 251 -4.03 -2.86 -5.94
CA ASP A 251 -5.18 -1.97 -6.05
C ASP A 251 -4.82 -0.50 -5.74
N PHE A 252 -4.07 -0.24 -4.68
CA PHE A 252 -3.59 1.10 -4.39
C PHE A 252 -2.63 1.62 -5.46
N ALA A 253 -1.76 0.75 -5.98
CA ALA A 253 -0.86 1.10 -7.08
C ALA A 253 -1.63 1.49 -8.35
N ALA A 254 -2.69 0.76 -8.70
CA ALA A 254 -3.48 0.98 -9.91
C ALA A 254 -4.45 2.17 -9.79
N ARG A 255 -5.18 2.27 -8.67
CA ARG A 255 -6.29 3.22 -8.50
C ARG A 255 -5.95 4.43 -7.62
N GLY A 256 -4.79 4.43 -6.96
CA GLY A 256 -4.41 5.48 -6.02
C GLY A 256 -5.37 5.55 -4.85
N TYR A 257 -5.70 6.76 -4.40
CA TYR A 257 -6.60 6.99 -3.27
C TYR A 257 -8.10 6.78 -3.57
N ASN A 258 -8.44 6.32 -4.77
CA ASN A 258 -9.80 5.92 -5.09
C ASN A 258 -10.04 4.50 -4.58
N GLY A 259 -10.60 4.39 -3.38
CA GLY A 259 -10.82 3.14 -2.63
C GLY A 259 -10.12 3.15 -1.27
N ALA A 260 -10.25 2.07 -0.52
CA ALA A 260 -9.72 1.89 0.82
C ALA A 260 -9.25 0.45 1.05
N SER A 261 -8.52 0.21 2.13
CA SER A 261 -8.26 -1.14 2.63
C SER A 261 -9.35 -1.59 3.62
N HIS A 262 -9.22 -2.80 4.13
CA HIS A 262 -10.03 -3.32 5.23
C HIS A 262 -9.29 -3.17 6.59
N GLY A 263 -8.56 -2.07 6.75
CA GLY A 263 -7.84 -1.75 7.98
C GLY A 263 -6.32 -1.82 7.86
N CYS A 264 -5.78 -2.46 6.83
CA CYS A 264 -4.35 -2.49 6.58
C CYS A 264 -3.79 -1.14 6.13
N VAL A 265 -2.50 -0.94 6.31
CA VAL A 265 -1.73 0.16 5.72
C VAL A 265 -1.22 -0.31 4.36
N ASN A 266 -1.90 0.09 3.30
CA ASN A 266 -1.52 -0.26 1.94
C ASN A 266 -0.37 0.63 1.44
N VAL A 267 0.65 0.03 0.85
CA VAL A 267 1.75 0.71 0.15
C VAL A 267 1.64 0.44 -1.34
N ARG A 268 1.86 1.46 -2.18
CA ARG A 268 1.80 1.32 -3.64
C ARG A 268 3.16 1.13 -4.31
N ASP A 269 4.26 1.51 -3.64
CA ASP A 269 5.62 1.31 -4.15
C ASP A 269 6.18 -0.02 -3.64
N LYS A 270 6.07 -1.08 -4.46
CA LYS A 270 6.56 -2.42 -4.13
C LYS A 270 8.07 -2.46 -3.92
N GLY A 271 8.82 -1.67 -4.68
CA GLY A 271 10.27 -1.64 -4.58
C GLY A 271 10.76 -1.02 -3.26
N LYS A 272 10.15 0.10 -2.84
CA LYS A 272 10.44 0.71 -1.53
C LYS A 272 10.00 -0.20 -0.37
N LEU A 273 8.80 -0.79 -0.49
CA LEU A 273 8.29 -1.69 0.54
C LEU A 273 9.12 -2.96 0.69
N SER A 274 9.59 -3.54 -0.41
CA SER A 274 10.48 -4.72 -0.38
C SER A 274 11.78 -4.44 0.39
N LYS A 275 12.36 -3.24 0.23
CA LYS A 275 13.53 -2.82 1.02
C LYS A 275 13.16 -2.65 2.50
N LEU A 276 12.06 -1.93 2.78
CA LEU A 276 11.56 -1.78 4.15
C LEU A 276 11.30 -3.13 4.82
N PHE A 277 10.69 -4.07 4.09
CA PHE A 277 10.43 -5.42 4.61
C PHE A 277 11.72 -6.15 5.01
N ASN A 278 12.82 -5.98 4.26
CA ASN A 278 14.10 -6.58 4.61
C ASN A 278 14.73 -5.90 5.84
N ASP A 279 14.55 -4.59 5.98
CA ASP A 279 15.11 -3.81 7.09
C ASP A 279 14.34 -4.01 8.39
N VAL A 280 13.02 -4.06 8.35
CA VAL A 280 12.15 -4.19 9.52
C VAL A 280 12.29 -5.57 10.17
N GLN A 281 12.36 -5.60 11.49
CA GLN A 281 12.44 -6.82 12.31
C GLN A 281 11.13 -7.00 13.09
N VAL A 282 10.84 -8.26 13.48
CA VAL A 282 9.79 -8.55 14.45
C VAL A 282 10.17 -7.87 15.77
N GLY A 283 9.21 -7.16 16.37
CA GLY A 283 9.44 -6.31 17.54
C GLY A 283 9.68 -4.83 17.23
N ASP A 284 10.01 -4.45 15.99
CA ASP A 284 10.13 -3.04 15.61
C ASP A 284 8.81 -2.29 15.83
N LYS A 285 8.92 -1.05 16.30
CA LYS A 285 7.77 -0.21 16.64
C LYS A 285 6.96 0.21 15.41
N VAL A 286 5.66 0.31 15.58
CA VAL A 286 4.72 0.87 14.59
C VAL A 286 3.88 1.92 15.30
N VAL A 287 3.96 3.15 14.86
CA VAL A 287 3.14 4.25 15.38
C VAL A 287 2.19 4.72 14.30
N VAL A 288 0.89 4.63 14.55
CA VAL A 288 -0.16 5.14 13.65
C VAL A 288 -0.86 6.30 14.34
N TYR A 289 -0.92 7.47 13.68
CA TYR A 289 -1.42 8.72 14.27
C TYR A 289 -2.08 9.63 13.22
N TRP A 290 -2.84 10.62 13.72
CA TRP A 290 -3.36 11.77 12.96
C TRP A 290 -2.41 12.95 13.00
#